data_4f50a3e08232e85041a5574566ed7c5f
#
_entry.id   4f50a3e08232e85041a5574566ed7c5f
#
_cell.length_a   1.000
_cell.length_b   1.000
_cell.length_c   1.000
_cell.angle_alpha   90.00
_cell.angle_beta   90.00
_cell.angle_gamma   90.00
#
_symmetry.space_group_name_H-M   'P 1'
#
loop_
_entity.id
_entity.type
_entity.pdbx_description
1 polymer ?
#
loop_
_entity_poly.entity_id
_entity_poly.type
_entity_poly.pdbx_seq_one_letter_code
_entity_poly.pdbx_strand_id
1 'polypeptide(L)'
;MHAAIETTLWSIEWGIAELVNHQEIIQQKLRNEIDTVFGPGVQITEPDIHKLPYLQAIIKETLRLRMAIPLLVPHMNLRDAKLGGFDIPAETKILVNAWWLANNPANWKNPQDFRKKRSKWKSRAMISSTFLLVLEGGVVQG
;
A
#
# COMPACT_ATOMS: atom_id res chain seq x y z
N MET A 1 -3.81 -12.97 16.64
CA MET A 1 -4.90 -11.96 16.61
C MET A 1 -4.38 -10.52 16.71
N HIS A 2 -3.25 -10.22 17.36
CA HIS A 2 -2.68 -8.87 17.47
C HIS A 2 -2.23 -8.25 16.13
N ALA A 3 -1.57 -8.99 15.27
CA ALA A 3 -0.99 -8.47 14.03
C ALA A 3 -2.01 -7.80 13.07
N ALA A 4 -3.25 -8.27 13.02
CA ALA A 4 -4.28 -7.71 12.14
C ALA A 4 -4.83 -6.35 12.66
N ILE A 5 -4.86 -6.15 13.96
CA ILE A 5 -5.35 -4.91 14.59
C ILE A 5 -4.28 -3.82 14.49
N GLU A 6 -3.04 -4.14 14.80
CA GLU A 6 -1.93 -3.18 14.82
C GLU A 6 -1.67 -2.56 13.45
N THR A 7 -1.68 -3.34 12.38
CA THR A 7 -1.46 -2.84 11.02
C THR A 7 -2.59 -1.91 10.56
N THR A 8 -3.82 -2.18 10.95
CA THR A 8 -4.97 -1.32 10.64
C THR A 8 -4.88 -0.01 11.43
N LEU A 9 -4.62 -0.07 12.72
CA LEU A 9 -4.42 1.12 13.55
C LEU A 9 -3.29 1.99 13.03
N TRP A 10 -2.12 1.41 12.74
CA TRP A 10 -1.00 2.10 12.13
C TRP A 10 -1.39 2.86 10.86
N SER A 11 -2.15 2.22 9.97
CA SER A 11 -2.56 2.83 8.71
C SER A 11 -3.52 4.00 8.94
N ILE A 12 -4.43 3.90 9.90
CA ILE A 12 -5.39 4.96 10.26
C ILE A 12 -4.65 6.13 10.90
N GLU A 13 -3.79 5.88 11.88
CA GLU A 13 -3.03 6.91 12.59
C GLU A 13 -2.16 7.73 11.62
N TRP A 14 -1.42 7.06 10.74
CA TRP A 14 -0.63 7.75 9.74
C TRP A 14 -1.46 8.47 8.68
N GLY A 15 -2.62 7.92 8.31
CA GLY A 15 -3.57 8.61 7.43
C GLY A 15 -4.05 9.93 8.03
N ILE A 16 -4.41 9.92 9.30
CA ILE A 16 -4.81 11.13 10.04
C ILE A 16 -3.64 12.10 10.20
N ALA A 17 -2.45 11.60 10.55
CA ALA A 17 -1.24 12.42 10.70
C ALA A 17 -0.89 13.16 9.40
N GLU A 18 -0.97 12.48 8.24
CA GLU A 18 -0.73 13.13 6.93
C GLU A 18 -1.81 14.19 6.60
N LEU A 19 -3.06 13.96 6.97
CA LEU A 19 -4.12 14.97 6.82
C LEU A 19 -3.88 16.19 7.70
N VAL A 20 -3.42 16.00 8.94
CA VAL A 20 -3.11 17.09 9.88
C VAL A 20 -1.89 17.88 9.40
N ASN A 21 -0.84 17.21 8.94
CA ASN A 21 0.38 17.86 8.46
C ASN A 21 0.19 18.64 7.15
N HIS A 22 -0.88 18.35 6.40
CA HIS A 22 -1.16 18.96 5.10
C HIS A 22 -2.57 19.57 5.05
N GLN A 23 -2.97 20.28 6.11
CA GLN A 23 -4.34 20.81 6.30
C GLN A 23 -4.82 21.67 5.12
N GLU A 24 -4.03 22.64 4.70
CA GLU A 24 -4.46 23.62 3.70
C GLU A 24 -4.69 23.02 2.30
N ILE A 25 -4.06 21.89 2.00
CA ILE A 25 -4.08 21.36 0.65
C ILE A 25 -4.84 20.04 0.59
N ILE A 26 -4.47 19.07 1.46
CA ILE A 26 -5.02 17.71 1.37
C ILE A 26 -6.34 17.62 2.07
N GLN A 27 -6.43 18.13 3.30
CA GLN A 27 -7.64 18.07 4.10
C GLN A 27 -8.76 18.91 3.48
N GLN A 28 -8.46 20.14 3.05
CA GLN A 28 -9.46 21.00 2.42
C GLN A 28 -9.98 20.41 1.10
N LYS A 29 -9.10 19.82 0.31
CA LYS A 29 -9.50 19.16 -0.94
C LYS A 29 -10.35 17.92 -0.69
N LEU A 30 -10.03 17.14 0.33
CA LEU A 30 -10.85 16.00 0.74
C LEU A 30 -12.24 16.44 1.22
N ARG A 31 -12.32 17.50 2.03
CA ARG A 31 -13.61 18.06 2.45
C ARG A 31 -14.44 18.49 1.26
N ASN A 32 -13.84 19.24 0.33
CA ASN A 32 -14.54 19.67 -0.88
C ASN A 32 -15.04 18.50 -1.73
N GLU A 33 -14.28 17.40 -1.83
CA GLU A 33 -14.76 16.19 -2.52
C GLU A 33 -15.98 15.61 -1.83
N ILE A 34 -15.94 15.47 -0.50
CA ILE A 34 -17.05 14.94 0.30
C ILE A 34 -18.29 15.82 0.17
N ASP A 35 -18.14 17.11 0.36
CA ASP A 35 -19.25 18.08 0.28
C ASP A 35 -19.87 18.14 -1.13
N THR A 36 -19.06 17.99 -2.16
CA THR A 36 -19.53 17.97 -3.54
C THR A 36 -20.30 16.71 -3.89
N VAL A 37 -19.86 15.55 -3.36
CA VAL A 37 -20.46 14.25 -3.70
C VAL A 37 -21.72 13.95 -2.87
N PHE A 38 -21.72 14.32 -1.59
CA PHE A 38 -22.79 13.95 -0.66
C PHE A 38 -23.57 15.14 -0.11
N GLY A 39 -22.97 16.32 -0.09
CA GLY A 39 -23.53 17.49 0.61
C GLY A 39 -23.22 17.49 2.11
N PRO A 40 -23.50 18.60 2.80
CA PRO A 40 -23.23 18.76 4.21
C PRO A 40 -24.14 17.87 5.09
N GLY A 41 -23.55 17.24 6.10
CA GLY A 41 -24.28 16.48 7.13
C GLY A 41 -24.73 15.08 6.71
N VAL A 42 -24.38 14.60 5.54
CA VAL A 42 -24.71 13.23 5.10
C VAL A 42 -23.74 12.24 5.74
N GLN A 43 -24.28 11.16 6.32
CA GLN A 43 -23.49 10.06 6.84
C GLN A 43 -22.97 9.21 5.68
N ILE A 44 -21.63 9.09 5.58
CA ILE A 44 -20.96 8.29 4.58
C ILE A 44 -20.89 6.84 5.07
N THR A 45 -21.24 5.90 4.21
CA THR A 45 -21.19 4.46 4.49
C THR A 45 -20.08 3.78 3.68
N GLU A 46 -19.73 2.54 4.04
CA GLU A 46 -18.70 1.79 3.34
C GLU A 46 -18.93 1.67 1.80
N PRO A 47 -20.17 1.37 1.32
CA PRO A 47 -20.46 1.37 -0.10
C PRO A 47 -20.23 2.71 -0.82
N ASP A 48 -20.17 3.82 -0.10
CA ASP A 48 -20.00 5.15 -0.69
C ASP A 48 -18.53 5.50 -0.98
N ILE A 49 -17.58 4.78 -0.38
CA ILE A 49 -16.14 5.04 -0.51
C ILE A 49 -15.66 5.02 -1.98
N HIS A 50 -16.30 4.23 -2.84
CA HIS A 50 -15.95 4.19 -4.27
C HIS A 50 -16.25 5.49 -5.02
N LYS A 51 -17.14 6.35 -4.48
CA LYS A 51 -17.49 7.66 -5.02
C LYS A 51 -16.47 8.75 -4.68
N LEU A 52 -15.50 8.44 -3.80
CA LEU A 52 -14.47 9.36 -3.29
C LEU A 52 -13.07 9.00 -3.82
N PRO A 53 -12.76 9.28 -5.08
CA PRO A 53 -11.48 8.91 -5.69
C PRO A 53 -10.28 9.61 -5.05
N TYR A 54 -10.45 10.81 -4.49
CA TYR A 54 -9.37 11.51 -3.80
C TYR A 54 -9.07 10.89 -2.44
N LEU A 55 -10.09 10.53 -1.66
CA LEU A 55 -9.93 9.76 -0.43
C LEU A 55 -9.18 8.43 -0.69
N GLN A 56 -9.57 7.70 -1.74
CA GLN A 56 -8.88 6.47 -2.11
C GLN A 56 -7.41 6.71 -2.50
N ALA A 57 -7.10 7.86 -3.12
CA ALA A 57 -5.73 8.21 -3.45
C ALA A 57 -4.91 8.52 -2.19
N ILE A 58 -5.48 9.20 -1.21
CA ILE A 58 -4.86 9.47 0.10
C ILE A 58 -4.54 8.16 0.81
N ILE A 59 -5.51 7.26 0.92
CA ILE A 59 -5.32 5.96 1.57
C ILE A 59 -4.18 5.17 0.91
N LYS A 60 -4.18 5.09 -0.42
CA LYS A 60 -3.12 4.38 -1.17
C LYS A 60 -1.75 5.01 -0.96
N GLU A 61 -1.66 6.32 -0.90
CA GLU A 61 -0.40 7.03 -0.71
C GLU A 61 0.11 6.89 0.74
N THR A 62 -0.79 6.91 1.72
CA THR A 62 -0.47 6.57 3.11
C THR A 62 0.13 5.17 3.22
N LEU A 63 -0.53 4.18 2.62
CA LEU A 63 -0.04 2.80 2.63
C LEU A 63 1.30 2.63 1.90
N ARG A 64 1.58 3.45 0.90
CA ARG A 64 2.87 3.46 0.20
C ARG A 64 3.99 4.02 1.08
N LEU A 65 3.79 5.22 1.65
CA LEU A 65 4.82 5.94 2.40
C LEU A 65 4.98 5.41 3.83
N ARG A 66 3.87 5.05 4.47
CA ARG A 66 3.80 4.62 5.88
C ARG A 66 3.44 3.14 5.99
N MET A 67 4.14 2.33 5.23
CA MET A 67 3.93 0.90 5.16
C MET A 67 4.12 0.24 6.53
N ALA A 68 3.09 -0.42 7.05
CA ALA A 68 3.14 -1.07 8.36
C ALA A 68 4.08 -2.29 8.37
N ILE A 69 4.21 -2.99 7.24
CA ILE A 69 5.06 -4.18 7.10
C ILE A 69 6.00 -3.99 5.90
N PRO A 70 7.16 -3.34 6.08
CA PRO A 70 8.04 -2.95 4.98
C PRO A 70 8.71 -4.12 4.26
N LEU A 71 8.87 -5.26 4.92
CA LEU A 71 9.45 -6.49 4.34
C LEU A 71 8.40 -7.54 4.00
N LEU A 72 7.12 -7.20 4.15
CA LEU A 72 5.98 -8.12 4.10
C LEU A 72 6.12 -9.29 5.09
N VAL A 73 5.13 -10.15 5.13
CA VAL A 73 5.19 -11.37 5.93
C VAL A 73 6.20 -12.32 5.30
N PRO A 74 7.11 -12.94 6.07
CA PRO A 74 8.04 -13.92 5.53
C PRO A 74 7.31 -15.07 4.85
N HIS A 75 7.77 -15.42 3.65
CA HIS A 75 7.29 -16.57 2.89
C HIS A 75 8.32 -17.68 2.89
N MET A 76 7.91 -18.87 2.55
CA MET A 76 8.79 -20.04 2.42
C MET A 76 8.41 -20.79 1.15
N ASN A 77 9.40 -21.12 0.31
CA ASN A 77 9.18 -21.96 -0.86
C ASN A 77 9.10 -23.45 -0.46
N LEU A 78 8.14 -24.15 -1.03
CA LEU A 78 7.91 -25.58 -0.71
C LEU A 78 8.79 -26.54 -1.55
N ARG A 79 9.41 -26.05 -2.60
CA ARG A 79 10.25 -26.81 -3.54
C ARG A 79 11.41 -25.95 -4.00
N ASP A 80 12.44 -26.59 -4.51
CA ASP A 80 13.54 -25.89 -5.17
C ASP A 80 13.00 -24.99 -6.28
N ALA A 81 13.52 -23.76 -6.33
CA ALA A 81 13.08 -22.73 -7.26
C ALA A 81 14.28 -21.99 -7.85
N LYS A 82 14.05 -21.26 -8.95
CA LYS A 82 15.05 -20.35 -9.50
C LYS A 82 14.51 -18.93 -9.51
N LEU A 83 15.32 -17.97 -9.07
CA LEU A 83 14.98 -16.56 -9.09
C LEU A 83 16.18 -15.72 -9.53
N GLY A 84 16.02 -14.98 -10.63
CA GLY A 84 17.09 -14.11 -11.15
C GLY A 84 18.39 -14.82 -11.47
N GLY A 85 18.35 -16.11 -11.85
CA GLY A 85 19.52 -16.95 -12.13
C GLY A 85 20.12 -17.66 -10.92
N PHE A 86 19.59 -17.41 -9.70
CA PHE A 86 20.02 -18.07 -8.47
C PHE A 86 19.14 -19.29 -8.17
N ASP A 87 19.77 -20.38 -7.70
CA ASP A 87 19.07 -21.54 -7.18
C ASP A 87 18.63 -21.26 -5.73
N ILE A 88 17.33 -21.44 -5.45
CA ILE A 88 16.72 -21.26 -4.14
C ILE A 88 16.27 -22.63 -3.65
N PRO A 89 16.96 -23.24 -2.68
CA PRO A 89 16.56 -24.52 -2.12
C PRO A 89 15.16 -24.49 -1.50
N ALA A 90 14.50 -25.62 -1.45
CA ALA A 90 13.24 -25.78 -0.71
C ALA A 90 13.41 -25.30 0.74
N GLU A 91 12.29 -24.87 1.34
CA GLU A 91 12.22 -24.37 2.72
C GLU A 91 13.07 -23.12 3.02
N THR A 92 13.52 -22.43 1.96
CA THR A 92 14.19 -21.13 2.11
C THR A 92 13.20 -20.04 2.51
N LYS A 93 13.55 -19.27 3.56
CA LYS A 93 12.78 -18.09 3.97
C LYS A 93 13.01 -16.95 2.98
N ILE A 94 11.92 -16.45 2.41
CA ILE A 94 11.92 -15.37 1.41
C ILE A 94 11.32 -14.11 2.02
N LEU A 95 12.04 -13.01 1.96
CA LEU A 95 11.60 -11.68 2.38
C LEU A 95 11.50 -10.77 1.15
N VAL A 96 10.36 -10.08 1.01
CA VAL A 96 10.14 -9.13 -0.08
C VAL A 96 10.30 -7.70 0.47
N ASN A 97 11.31 -6.97 -0.03
CA ASN A 97 11.51 -5.57 0.35
C ASN A 97 10.50 -4.66 -0.37
N ALA A 98 9.27 -4.64 0.12
CA ALA A 98 8.18 -3.82 -0.42
C ALA A 98 8.44 -2.33 -0.21
N TRP A 99 9.13 -1.95 0.87
CA TRP A 99 9.54 -0.57 1.11
C TRP A 99 10.45 -0.04 0.00
N TRP A 100 11.42 -0.84 -0.43
CA TRP A 100 12.31 -0.45 -1.53
C TRP A 100 11.54 -0.22 -2.83
N LEU A 101 10.59 -1.10 -3.16
CA LEU A 101 9.73 -0.95 -4.34
C LEU A 101 8.88 0.32 -4.29
N ALA A 102 8.37 0.66 -3.10
CA ALA A 102 7.55 1.85 -2.87
C ALA A 102 8.34 3.16 -2.87
N ASN A 103 9.66 3.11 -2.62
CA ASN A 103 10.53 4.28 -2.48
C ASN A 103 11.64 4.36 -3.53
N ASN A 104 11.69 3.44 -4.50
CA ASN A 104 12.72 3.43 -5.53
C ASN A 104 12.57 4.64 -6.49
N PRO A 105 13.60 5.52 -6.61
CA PRO A 105 13.56 6.67 -7.51
C PRO A 105 13.37 6.32 -9.00
N ALA A 106 13.75 5.11 -9.42
CA ALA A 106 13.50 4.64 -10.78
C ALA A 106 12.00 4.49 -11.10
N ASN A 107 11.18 4.18 -10.07
CA ASN A 107 9.74 3.99 -10.20
C ASN A 107 8.93 5.22 -9.77
N TRP A 108 9.53 6.09 -8.94
CA TRP A 108 8.85 7.19 -8.29
C TRP A 108 9.67 8.48 -8.38
N LYS A 109 9.11 9.51 -9.00
CA LYS A 109 9.69 10.86 -8.91
C LYS A 109 9.44 11.41 -7.51
N ASN A 110 10.49 11.80 -6.78
CA ASN A 110 10.42 12.24 -5.38
C ASN A 110 9.64 11.23 -4.50
N PRO A 111 10.19 10.03 -4.27
CA PRO A 111 9.44 8.95 -3.61
C PRO A 111 9.05 9.26 -2.15
N GLN A 112 9.71 10.22 -1.51
CA GLN A 112 9.42 10.66 -0.13
C GLN A 112 8.28 11.68 -0.04
N ASP A 113 7.90 12.31 -1.16
CA ASP A 113 6.83 13.30 -1.15
C ASP A 113 5.47 12.59 -1.06
N PHE A 114 4.60 13.09 -0.18
CA PHE A 114 3.20 12.66 -0.14
C PHE A 114 2.45 13.20 -1.38
N ARG A 115 2.04 12.33 -2.27
CA ARG A 115 1.47 12.72 -3.56
C ARG A 115 -0.01 13.05 -3.47
N LYS A 116 -0.35 14.25 -3.90
CA LYS A 116 -1.72 14.81 -3.92
C LYS A 116 -2.56 14.37 -5.13
N LYS A 117 -2.02 13.58 -6.04
CA LYS A 117 -2.70 13.10 -7.26
C LYS A 117 -2.94 11.60 -7.17
N ARG A 118 -3.99 11.15 -7.88
CA ARG A 118 -4.34 9.73 -8.02
C ARG A 118 -3.07 8.90 -8.27
N SER A 119 -2.63 8.20 -7.27
CA SER A 119 -1.46 7.34 -7.35
C SER A 119 -1.73 6.25 -8.38
N LYS A 120 -0.81 6.07 -9.34
CA LYS A 120 -0.82 4.90 -10.23
C LYS A 120 -0.49 3.60 -9.46
N TRP A 121 -0.28 3.72 -8.14
CA TRP A 121 -0.02 2.61 -7.25
C TRP A 121 -1.19 1.64 -7.27
N LYS A 122 -1.00 0.55 -7.96
CA LYS A 122 -1.84 -0.63 -7.84
C LYS A 122 -1.16 -1.53 -6.82
N SER A 123 -1.39 -1.28 -5.53
CA SER A 123 -0.81 -2.05 -4.43
C SER A 123 -0.91 -3.57 -4.67
N ARG A 124 -2.06 -4.02 -5.15
CA ARG A 124 -2.29 -5.41 -5.50
C ARG A 124 -1.49 -5.89 -6.73
N ALA A 125 -1.28 -5.03 -7.74
CA ALA A 125 -0.55 -5.41 -8.94
C ALA A 125 0.97 -5.44 -8.74
N MET A 126 1.53 -4.57 -7.89
CA MET A 126 2.96 -4.61 -7.59
C MET A 126 3.30 -5.73 -6.60
N ILE A 127 2.47 -5.93 -5.59
CA ILE A 127 2.63 -7.07 -4.70
C ILE A 127 2.43 -8.35 -5.50
N SER A 128 1.41 -8.47 -6.35
CA SER A 128 1.19 -9.67 -7.16
C SER A 128 2.21 -9.83 -8.29
N SER A 129 2.72 -8.77 -8.91
CA SER A 129 3.79 -8.93 -9.93
C SER A 129 5.13 -9.29 -9.30
N THR A 130 5.44 -8.79 -8.10
CA THR A 130 6.60 -9.25 -7.34
C THR A 130 6.39 -10.66 -6.81
N PHE A 131 5.17 -10.99 -6.38
CA PHE A 131 4.77 -12.36 -6.03
C PHE A 131 4.77 -13.30 -7.23
N LEU A 132 4.31 -12.89 -8.40
CA LEU A 132 4.35 -13.70 -9.62
C LEU A 132 5.77 -13.97 -10.08
N LEU A 133 6.69 -13.01 -9.97
CA LEU A 133 8.12 -13.23 -10.23
C LEU A 133 8.74 -14.27 -9.27
N VAL A 134 8.24 -14.33 -8.04
CA VAL A 134 8.64 -15.36 -7.06
C VAL A 134 7.90 -16.69 -7.33
N LEU A 135 6.68 -16.64 -7.90
CA LEU A 135 5.83 -17.83 -8.13
C LEU A 135 6.09 -18.54 -9.46
N GLU A 136 6.72 -17.91 -10.47
CA GLU A 136 7.08 -18.59 -11.71
C GLU A 136 8.14 -19.70 -11.50
N GLY A 137 8.73 -19.78 -10.32
CA GLY A 137 9.68 -20.82 -9.92
C GLY A 137 9.21 -21.81 -8.85
N GLY A 138 8.08 -21.59 -8.18
CA GLY A 138 7.66 -22.50 -7.10
C GLY A 138 6.39 -22.05 -6.36
N VAL A 139 5.65 -23.01 -5.82
CA VAL A 139 4.46 -22.76 -5.01
C VAL A 139 4.88 -22.15 -3.67
N VAL A 140 4.46 -20.91 -3.42
CA VAL A 140 4.65 -20.21 -2.15
C VAL A 140 3.33 -20.26 -1.38
N GLN A 141 3.34 -20.81 -0.16
CA GLN A 141 2.25 -20.67 0.81
C GLN A 141 2.59 -19.57 1.81
N GLY A 142 1.65 -18.64 2.03
CA GLY A 142 1.67 -17.60 3.06
C GLY A 142 0.63 -17.88 4.13
#